data_0d775924f0089df7cace96dba9c1175e
#
_entry.id   0d775924f0089df7cace96dba9c1175e
#
_cell.length_a   1.000
_cell.length_b   1.000
_cell.length_c   1.000
_cell.angle_alpha   90.00
_cell.angle_beta   90.00
_cell.angle_gamma   90.00
#
_symmetry.space_group_name_H-M   'P 1'
#
loop_
_entity.id
_entity.type
_entity.pdbx_description
1 polymer ?
#
loop_
_entity_poly.entity_id
_entity_poly.type
_entity_poly.pdbx_seq_one_letter_code
_entity_poly.pdbx_strand_id
1 'polypeptide(L)'
;QHNKLMVIGQETYGWCNSPDINEQLETYEEFDFGVSYYSSPFWNIIRKVERALGIEPYAIAWSNLNRFDVDCGSPDYTELARDISSFDYILKEEINILTPDICVFFTNHKYDYRLTSLYEDLMFENINGLPEKHFVRLYHPDLPEYTIR
;
A
#
# COMPACT_ATOMS: atom_id res chain seq x y z
N GLN A 1 -5.12 7.65 -22.53
CA GLN A 1 -4.31 6.60 -21.86
C GLN A 1 -4.76 6.57 -20.40
N HIS A 2 -5.29 5.44 -19.94
CA HIS A 2 -5.71 5.32 -18.55
C HIS A 2 -4.48 4.91 -17.74
N ASN A 3 -4.14 5.68 -16.71
CA ASN A 3 -3.06 5.33 -15.80
C ASN A 3 -3.47 4.12 -14.95
N LYS A 4 -2.55 3.18 -14.77
CA LYS A 4 -2.72 2.06 -13.86
C LYS A 4 -2.27 2.49 -12.46
N LEU A 5 -3.18 2.45 -11.50
CA LEU A 5 -2.90 2.78 -10.11
C LEU A 5 -2.74 1.52 -9.27
N MET A 6 -1.66 1.45 -8.50
CA MET A 6 -1.52 0.47 -7.44
C MET A 6 -1.49 1.16 -6.08
N VAL A 7 -2.26 0.65 -5.14
CA VAL A 7 -2.34 1.14 -3.78
C VAL A 7 -1.70 0.13 -2.83
N ILE A 8 -0.81 0.61 -1.97
CA ILE A 8 -0.10 -0.22 -1.00
C ILE A 8 -0.45 0.26 0.42
N GLY A 9 -1.12 -0.60 1.18
CA GLY A 9 -1.42 -0.39 2.60
C GLY A 9 -0.28 -0.84 3.51
N GLN A 10 -0.50 -0.74 4.81
CA GLN A 10 0.48 -1.11 5.84
C GLN A 10 0.50 -2.62 6.06
N GLU A 11 -0.45 -3.12 6.79
CA GLU A 11 -0.65 -4.52 7.16
C GLU A 11 -2.12 -4.92 7.05
N THR A 12 -2.36 -6.21 7.09
CA THR A 12 -3.67 -6.77 7.36
C THR A 12 -4.15 -6.37 8.77
N TYR A 13 -5.39 -6.61 9.09
CA TYR A 13 -5.96 -6.25 10.39
C TYR A 13 -6.91 -7.35 10.85
N GLY A 14 -6.33 -8.40 11.44
CA GLY A 14 -7.08 -9.55 11.93
C GLY A 14 -7.83 -10.30 10.84
N TRP A 15 -7.27 -10.36 9.62
CA TRP A 15 -7.98 -10.93 8.46
C TRP A 15 -8.04 -12.45 8.50
N CYS A 16 -6.97 -13.09 8.94
CA CYS A 16 -6.81 -14.53 8.85
C CYS A 16 -6.45 -15.10 10.21
N ASN A 17 -6.99 -16.30 10.49
CA ASN A 17 -6.66 -17.05 11.70
C ASN A 17 -5.51 -18.03 11.48
N SER A 18 -5.05 -18.18 10.27
CA SER A 18 -4.00 -19.10 9.86
C SER A 18 -3.10 -18.47 8.78
N PRO A 19 -1.91 -19.01 8.54
CA PRO A 19 -1.05 -18.56 7.44
C PRO A 19 -1.48 -19.10 6.07
N ASP A 20 -2.76 -19.46 5.89
CA ASP A 20 -3.27 -19.97 4.62
C ASP A 20 -3.45 -18.82 3.61
N ILE A 21 -2.76 -18.93 2.49
CA ILE A 21 -2.84 -17.95 1.40
C ILE A 21 -4.25 -17.88 0.78
N ASN A 22 -5.00 -18.97 0.78
CA ASN A 22 -6.35 -18.96 0.22
C ASN A 22 -7.31 -18.16 1.11
N GLU A 23 -7.20 -18.30 2.45
CA GLU A 23 -7.97 -17.48 3.39
C GLU A 23 -7.67 -15.99 3.19
N GLN A 24 -6.42 -15.65 2.93
CA GLN A 24 -6.01 -14.27 2.66
C GLN A 24 -6.58 -13.75 1.33
N LEU A 25 -6.55 -14.57 0.27
CA LEU A 25 -7.12 -14.21 -1.04
C LEU A 25 -8.64 -14.02 -0.97
N GLU A 26 -9.34 -14.91 -0.27
CA GLU A 26 -10.79 -14.79 -0.03
C GLU A 26 -11.12 -13.48 0.68
N THR A 27 -10.32 -13.08 1.67
CA THR A 27 -10.51 -11.81 2.37
C THR A 27 -10.31 -10.60 1.45
N TYR A 28 -9.31 -10.63 0.55
CA TYR A 28 -9.14 -9.59 -0.46
C TYR A 28 -10.38 -9.50 -1.38
N GLU A 29 -10.93 -10.62 -1.80
CA GLU A 29 -12.14 -10.68 -2.63
C GLU A 29 -13.37 -10.12 -1.89
N GLU A 30 -13.53 -10.45 -0.60
CA GLU A 30 -14.64 -9.95 0.23
C GLU A 30 -14.62 -8.43 0.39
N PHE A 31 -13.45 -7.81 0.46
CA PHE A 31 -13.36 -6.35 0.52
C PHE A 31 -13.87 -5.66 -0.74
N ASP A 32 -13.81 -6.32 -1.88
CA ASP A 32 -14.28 -5.81 -3.17
C ASP A 32 -13.89 -4.34 -3.38
N PHE A 33 -12.59 -4.05 -3.21
CA PHE A 33 -12.01 -2.70 -3.27
C PHE A 33 -12.74 -1.64 -2.42
N GLY A 34 -13.36 -2.06 -1.35
CA GLY A 34 -14.06 -1.18 -0.41
C GLY A 34 -15.44 -0.71 -0.86
N VAL A 35 -16.08 -1.39 -1.81
CA VAL A 35 -17.42 -1.05 -2.32
C VAL A 35 -18.44 -0.89 -1.18
N SER A 36 -18.38 -1.74 -0.16
CA SER A 36 -19.29 -1.71 0.99
C SER A 36 -18.72 -0.99 2.23
N TYR A 37 -17.53 -0.38 2.15
CA TYR A 37 -16.82 0.18 3.30
C TYR A 37 -16.87 1.72 3.32
N TYR A 38 -18.06 2.30 3.28
CA TYR A 38 -18.29 3.75 3.18
C TYR A 38 -17.72 4.57 4.33
N SER A 39 -17.58 3.99 5.51
CA SER A 39 -17.03 4.67 6.70
C SER A 39 -15.52 4.49 6.88
N SER A 40 -14.87 3.68 6.04
CA SER A 40 -13.44 3.44 6.15
C SER A 40 -12.63 4.66 5.68
N PRO A 41 -11.77 5.24 6.53
CA PRO A 41 -10.88 6.33 6.12
C PRO A 41 -9.95 5.92 4.98
N PHE A 42 -9.47 4.68 4.98
CA PHE A 42 -8.59 4.12 3.96
C PHE A 42 -9.28 4.09 2.59
N TRP A 43 -10.46 3.50 2.48
CA TRP A 43 -11.18 3.44 1.22
C TRP A 43 -11.66 4.81 0.75
N ASN A 44 -12.05 5.68 1.67
CA ASN A 44 -12.46 7.04 1.35
C ASN A 44 -11.33 7.86 0.73
N ILE A 45 -10.09 7.74 1.23
CA ILE A 45 -8.95 8.45 0.63
C ILE A 45 -8.58 7.88 -0.73
N ILE A 46 -8.67 6.56 -0.92
CA ILE A 46 -8.45 5.92 -2.22
C ILE A 46 -9.41 6.48 -3.27
N ARG A 47 -10.71 6.58 -2.96
CA ARG A 47 -11.71 7.19 -3.87
C ARG A 47 -11.37 8.64 -4.23
N LYS A 48 -10.76 9.40 -3.32
CA LYS A 48 -10.29 10.77 -3.60
C LYS A 48 -9.07 10.76 -4.52
N VAL A 49 -8.14 9.85 -4.32
CA VAL A 49 -6.95 9.70 -5.16
C VAL A 49 -7.35 9.31 -6.58
N GLU A 50 -8.23 8.33 -6.74
CA GLU A 50 -8.75 7.93 -8.06
C GLU A 50 -9.33 9.13 -8.80
N ARG A 51 -10.21 9.90 -8.15
CA ARG A 51 -10.81 11.10 -8.75
C ARG A 51 -9.78 12.15 -9.12
N ALA A 52 -8.78 12.38 -8.26
CA ALA A 52 -7.73 13.36 -8.51
C ALA A 52 -6.84 12.97 -9.69
N LEU A 53 -6.65 11.68 -9.92
CA LEU A 53 -5.84 11.13 -11.00
C LEU A 53 -6.67 10.81 -12.28
N GLY A 54 -7.97 11.03 -12.25
CA GLY A 54 -8.84 10.71 -13.38
C GLY A 54 -8.97 9.20 -13.65
N ILE A 55 -8.86 8.38 -12.60
CA ILE A 55 -8.98 6.93 -12.66
C ILE A 55 -10.43 6.54 -12.37
N GLU A 56 -10.95 5.60 -13.15
CA GLU A 56 -12.28 5.05 -12.90
C GLU A 56 -12.36 4.44 -11.49
N PRO A 57 -13.46 4.65 -10.76
CA PRO A 57 -13.63 4.08 -9.43
C PRO A 57 -13.41 2.56 -9.44
N TYR A 58 -12.67 2.07 -8.45
CA TYR A 58 -12.32 0.66 -8.27
C TYR A 58 -11.36 0.06 -9.33
N ALA A 59 -10.88 0.85 -10.29
CA ALA A 59 -9.91 0.40 -11.30
C ALA A 59 -8.47 0.51 -10.78
N ILE A 60 -8.20 -0.19 -9.69
CA ILE A 60 -6.90 -0.20 -9.00
C ILE A 60 -6.39 -1.62 -8.76
N ALA A 61 -5.08 -1.75 -8.56
CA ALA A 61 -4.51 -2.88 -7.85
C ALA A 61 -4.30 -2.51 -6.38
N TRP A 62 -4.49 -3.45 -5.47
CA TRP A 62 -4.30 -3.23 -4.04
C TRP A 62 -3.46 -4.34 -3.41
N SER A 63 -2.53 -3.94 -2.58
CA SER A 63 -1.71 -4.84 -1.77
C SER A 63 -1.33 -4.18 -0.44
N ASN A 64 -0.66 -4.90 0.43
CA ASN A 64 -0.11 -4.40 1.67
C ASN A 64 1.39 -4.67 1.75
N LEU A 65 2.14 -3.81 2.42
CA LEU A 65 3.57 -4.03 2.68
C LEU A 65 3.77 -5.27 3.54
N ASN A 66 3.04 -5.36 4.66
CA ASN A 66 3.01 -6.55 5.51
C ASN A 66 1.86 -7.46 5.08
N ARG A 67 2.18 -8.72 4.78
CA ARG A 67 1.21 -9.74 4.34
C ARG A 67 0.38 -10.29 5.49
N PHE A 68 0.79 -10.03 6.71
CA PHE A 68 0.13 -10.45 7.93
C PHE A 68 0.30 -9.39 9.01
N ASP A 69 -0.51 -9.49 10.03
CA ASP A 69 -0.45 -8.69 11.24
C ASP A 69 -0.25 -9.58 12.46
N VAL A 70 0.11 -8.97 13.57
CA VAL A 70 0.15 -9.64 14.87
C VAL A 70 -0.78 -8.88 15.81
N ASP A 71 -1.83 -9.55 16.27
CA ASP A 71 -2.86 -8.95 17.12
C ASP A 71 -3.45 -7.64 16.56
N CYS A 72 -3.79 -7.65 15.27
CA CYS A 72 -4.27 -6.48 14.53
C CYS A 72 -3.27 -5.31 14.50
N GLY A 73 -1.99 -5.56 14.66
CA GLY A 73 -0.95 -4.55 14.69
C GLY A 73 0.25 -4.89 13.80
N SER A 74 1.19 -3.96 13.76
CA SER A 74 2.40 -4.14 12.98
C SER A 74 3.24 -5.29 13.51
N PRO A 75 3.66 -6.22 12.66
CA PRO A 75 4.58 -7.27 13.04
C PRO A 75 6.00 -6.75 13.38
N ASP A 76 6.35 -5.52 13.00
CA ASP A 76 7.65 -4.90 13.27
C ASP A 76 7.98 -4.75 14.77
N TYR A 77 6.96 -4.83 15.64
CA TYR A 77 7.14 -4.75 17.10
C TYR A 77 7.21 -6.12 17.77
N THR A 78 7.37 -7.17 17.01
CA THR A 78 7.39 -8.56 17.49
C THR A 78 8.76 -9.21 17.23
N GLU A 79 8.95 -10.44 17.73
CA GLU A 79 10.15 -11.22 17.42
C GLU A 79 10.30 -11.53 15.93
N LEU A 80 9.20 -11.42 15.17
CA LEU A 80 9.16 -11.61 13.72
C LEU A 80 9.78 -10.43 12.94
N ALA A 81 9.99 -9.29 13.58
CA ALA A 81 10.49 -8.07 12.93
C ALA A 81 11.80 -8.28 12.14
N ARG A 82 12.66 -9.19 12.61
CA ARG A 82 13.93 -9.50 11.92
C ARG A 82 13.74 -10.15 10.57
N ASP A 83 12.69 -10.94 10.42
CA ASP A 83 12.48 -11.78 9.24
C ASP A 83 11.49 -11.15 8.25
N ILE A 84 10.71 -10.19 8.73
CA ILE A 84 9.60 -9.63 7.95
C ILE A 84 10.07 -8.88 6.71
N SER A 85 11.17 -8.14 6.80
CA SER A 85 11.75 -7.43 5.67
C SER A 85 12.26 -8.37 4.56
N SER A 86 12.50 -9.65 4.89
CA SER A 86 12.87 -10.66 3.90
C SER A 86 11.75 -10.94 2.89
N PHE A 87 10.50 -10.60 3.23
CA PHE A 87 9.33 -10.75 2.36
C PHE A 87 9.02 -9.51 1.50
N ASP A 88 9.75 -8.42 1.70
CA ASP A 88 9.49 -7.17 0.97
C ASP A 88 9.69 -7.30 -0.54
N TYR A 89 10.55 -8.22 -0.98
CA TYR A 89 10.72 -8.53 -2.39
C TYR A 89 9.43 -8.96 -3.09
N ILE A 90 8.46 -9.52 -2.34
CA ILE A 90 7.16 -9.93 -2.89
C ILE A 90 6.42 -8.69 -3.41
N LEU A 91 6.42 -7.59 -2.66
CA LEU A 91 5.84 -6.34 -3.12
C LEU A 91 6.53 -5.83 -4.38
N LYS A 92 7.85 -5.93 -4.44
CA LYS A 92 8.62 -5.55 -5.63
C LYS A 92 8.23 -6.39 -6.85
N GLU A 93 8.09 -7.70 -6.67
CA GLU A 93 7.63 -8.60 -7.75
C GLU A 93 6.19 -8.29 -8.18
N GLU A 94 5.28 -8.00 -7.27
CA GLU A 94 3.92 -7.58 -7.62
C GLU A 94 3.92 -6.31 -8.47
N ILE A 95 4.71 -5.31 -8.09
CA ILE A 95 4.86 -4.07 -8.85
C ILE A 95 5.44 -4.36 -10.25
N ASN A 96 6.43 -5.23 -10.33
CA ASN A 96 7.03 -5.63 -11.61
C ASN A 96 6.05 -6.36 -12.53
N ILE A 97 5.21 -7.23 -11.97
CA ILE A 97 4.20 -8.00 -12.74
C ILE A 97 3.06 -7.10 -13.19
N LEU A 98 2.55 -6.26 -12.30
CA LEU A 98 1.40 -5.39 -12.56
C LEU A 98 1.76 -4.18 -13.41
N THR A 99 3.02 -3.76 -13.38
CA THR A 99 3.54 -2.59 -14.10
C THR A 99 2.61 -1.37 -13.97
N PRO A 100 2.33 -0.91 -12.73
CA PRO A 100 1.51 0.28 -12.54
C PRO A 100 2.25 1.52 -13.03
N ASP A 101 1.49 2.50 -13.53
CA ASP A 101 2.04 3.81 -13.86
C ASP A 101 2.28 4.64 -12.59
N ILE A 102 1.47 4.40 -11.55
CA ILE A 102 1.54 5.11 -10.28
C ILE A 102 1.36 4.12 -9.13
N CYS A 103 2.27 4.18 -8.14
CA CYS A 103 2.11 3.52 -6.84
C CYS A 103 1.84 4.55 -5.75
N VAL A 104 0.81 4.33 -4.95
CA VAL A 104 0.50 5.16 -3.79
C VAL A 104 0.67 4.35 -2.53
N PHE A 105 1.59 4.80 -1.66
CA PHE A 105 1.93 4.13 -0.42
C PHE A 105 1.23 4.79 0.77
N PHE A 106 0.34 4.05 1.42
CA PHE A 106 -0.31 4.44 2.68
C PHE A 106 0.39 3.77 3.88
N THR A 107 1.70 3.60 3.78
CA THR A 107 2.49 2.78 4.69
C THR A 107 2.96 3.51 5.94
N ASN A 108 2.77 4.84 6.02
CA ASN A 108 3.34 5.66 7.08
C ASN A 108 4.88 5.70 7.05
N HIS A 109 5.46 6.75 7.60
CA HIS A 109 6.92 6.95 7.62
C HIS A 109 7.68 5.90 8.45
N LYS A 110 7.01 5.20 9.36
CA LYS A 110 7.62 4.10 10.14
C LYS A 110 8.20 2.99 9.26
N TYR A 111 7.69 2.82 8.03
CA TYR A 111 8.14 1.79 7.08
C TYR A 111 9.06 2.33 5.98
N ASP A 112 9.43 3.60 6.01
CA ASP A 112 10.26 4.20 4.95
C ASP A 112 11.58 3.47 4.76
N TYR A 113 12.20 3.02 5.86
CA TYR A 113 13.48 2.29 5.81
C TYR A 113 13.39 0.99 5.00
N ARG A 114 12.25 0.31 5.02
CA ARG A 114 12.03 -0.91 4.22
C ARG A 114 11.83 -0.57 2.74
N LEU A 115 11.03 0.45 2.46
CA LEU A 115 10.76 0.88 1.09
C LEU A 115 11.99 1.46 0.41
N THR A 116 12.80 2.24 1.12
CA THR A 116 14.08 2.75 0.58
C THR A 116 15.12 1.65 0.38
N SER A 117 15.04 0.55 1.13
CA SER A 117 15.86 -0.63 0.88
C SER A 117 15.46 -1.41 -0.38
N LEU A 118 14.17 -1.34 -0.76
CA LEU A 118 13.68 -1.94 -2.01
C LEU A 118 13.98 -1.08 -3.24
N TYR A 119 13.93 0.23 -3.08
CA TYR A 119 14.05 1.22 -4.14
C TYR A 119 15.00 2.33 -3.68
N GLU A 120 16.26 2.24 -4.08
CA GLU A 120 17.34 3.17 -3.67
C GLU A 120 17.05 4.62 -4.07
N ASP A 121 16.33 4.82 -5.17
CA ASP A 121 15.97 6.15 -5.70
C ASP A 121 14.66 6.70 -5.12
N LEU A 122 14.04 5.99 -4.18
CA LEU A 122 12.77 6.41 -3.59
C LEU A 122 13.00 7.57 -2.62
N MET A 123 12.59 8.76 -3.01
CA MET A 123 12.60 9.94 -2.16
C MET A 123 11.22 10.19 -1.56
N PHE A 124 11.17 10.30 -0.24
CA PHE A 124 9.95 10.62 0.48
C PHE A 124 9.92 12.08 0.86
N GLU A 125 8.98 12.83 0.32
CA GLU A 125 8.73 14.19 0.74
C GLU A 125 7.53 14.25 1.71
N ASN A 126 7.68 15.04 2.75
CA ASN A 126 6.55 15.37 3.61
C ASN A 126 5.65 16.37 2.89
N ILE A 127 4.40 15.99 2.67
CA ILE A 127 3.40 16.92 2.15
C ILE A 127 2.99 17.86 3.28
N ASN A 128 3.47 19.09 3.23
CA ASN A 128 3.12 20.11 4.21
C ASN A 128 1.61 20.31 4.30
N GLY A 129 1.05 20.19 5.50
CA GLY A 129 -0.36 20.47 5.78
C GLY A 129 -1.26 19.24 5.84
N LEU A 130 -0.77 18.04 5.59
CA LEU A 130 -1.52 16.81 5.89
C LEU A 130 -1.12 16.29 7.28
N PRO A 131 -2.11 15.80 8.07
CA PRO A 131 -1.81 15.12 9.32
C PRO A 131 -0.87 13.93 9.09
N GLU A 132 0.06 13.68 10.00
CA GLU A 132 1.05 12.59 9.91
C GLU A 132 0.45 11.20 9.59
N LYS A 133 -0.83 11.03 9.87
CA LYS A 133 -1.58 9.79 9.61
C LYS A 133 -1.90 9.53 8.13
N HIS A 134 -1.69 10.51 7.25
CA HIS A 134 -2.18 10.48 5.86
C HIS A 134 -1.08 10.78 4.85
N PHE A 135 0.14 10.35 5.09
CA PHE A 135 1.20 10.50 4.10
C PHE A 135 0.91 9.64 2.88
N VAL A 136 0.47 10.31 1.83
CA VAL A 136 0.38 9.74 0.49
C VAL A 136 1.75 9.90 -0.16
N ARG A 137 2.35 8.81 -0.56
CA ARG A 137 3.63 8.81 -1.26
C ARG A 137 3.45 8.19 -2.62
N LEU A 138 3.91 8.88 -3.63
CA LEU A 138 3.85 8.44 -5.01
C LEU A 138 5.20 7.93 -5.44
N TYR A 139 5.20 6.79 -6.06
CA TYR A 139 6.32 6.25 -6.81
C TYR A 139 5.91 6.12 -8.28
N HIS A 140 6.74 6.66 -9.17
CA HIS A 140 6.61 6.47 -10.60
C HIS A 140 7.92 5.88 -11.12
N PRO A 141 7.92 4.65 -11.67
CA PRO A 141 9.15 3.95 -12.07
C PRO A 141 9.98 4.70 -13.12
N ASP A 142 9.35 5.55 -13.95
CA ASP A 142 10.00 6.28 -15.03
C ASP A 142 10.24 7.78 -14.72
N LEU A 143 9.79 8.27 -13.56
CA LEU A 143 9.90 9.69 -13.19
C LEU A 143 10.31 9.83 -11.72
N PRO A 144 11.63 9.96 -11.44
CA PRO A 144 12.16 10.04 -10.08
C PRO A 144 11.74 11.29 -9.29
N GLU A 145 11.03 12.23 -9.89
CA GLU A 145 10.69 13.54 -9.29
C GLU A 145 9.19 13.85 -9.33
N TYR A 146 8.27 12.90 -9.16
CA TYR A 146 6.86 13.27 -9.00
C TYR A 146 6.54 13.59 -7.56
N THR A 147 6.66 14.86 -7.24
CA THR A 147 6.09 15.49 -6.03
C THR A 147 4.63 15.84 -6.31
N ILE A 148 3.68 15.28 -5.56
CA ILE A 148 2.35 15.89 -5.49
C ILE A 148 2.48 17.12 -4.60
N ARG A 149 2.35 18.27 -5.22
CA ARG A 149 2.16 19.55 -4.52
C ARG A 149 0.70 19.76 -4.15
#